data_237ed6d017431213405340fc8f28647a
#
_entry.id   237ed6d017431213405340fc8f28647a
#
_cell.length_a   1.000
_cell.length_b   1.000
_cell.length_c   1.000
_cell.angle_alpha   90.00
_cell.angle_beta   90.00
_cell.angle_gamma   90.00
#
_symmetry.space_group_name_H-M   'P 1'
#
loop_
_entity.id
_entity.type
_entity.pdbx_description
1 polymer ?
#
loop_
_entity_poly.entity_id
_entity_poly.type
_entity_poly.pdbx_seq_one_letter_code
_entity_poly.pdbx_strand_id
1 'polypeptide(L)'
;MSEASIKPSCPTPHHSRTYKLSLLDQLMPSAHVPMILFYRPINCDSNNMNLVNERLERLKQSLSETLTSFYPFAGKIKDGLYIDYNDSGIQYVEAKVSCSLSEILCKPDSQMTGNKLPSNLSRLDSSNVGIPVAMIQVNKLKCGGIAIVTQTSHEIIDGPTSTTFLKAWAASARGSGDAPRPNFIAPLLFPQKNLSNPLLRHPIILELTGFPSWISSFLQFMSLWSSST
;
A
#
# COMPACT_ATOMS: atom_id res chain seq x y z
N MET A 1 5.77 19.30 1.77
CA MET A 1 5.53 17.90 2.13
C MET A 1 5.73 17.76 3.61
N SER A 2 4.93 16.97 4.28
CA SER A 2 5.15 16.52 5.66
C SER A 2 5.14 14.99 5.67
N GLU A 3 5.97 14.43 6.53
CA GLU A 3 6.12 12.97 6.69
C GLU A 3 5.84 12.61 8.14
N ALA A 4 5.13 11.50 8.34
CA ALA A 4 4.78 10.96 9.65
C ALA A 4 4.81 9.43 9.61
N SER A 5 4.91 8.81 10.77
CA SER A 5 4.69 7.38 10.94
C SER A 5 3.38 7.17 11.69
N ILE A 6 2.42 6.51 11.04
CA ILE A 6 1.13 6.20 11.66
C ILE A 6 1.20 4.80 12.28
N LYS A 7 1.12 4.79 13.59
CA LYS A 7 1.15 3.55 14.40
C LYS A 7 -0.24 2.99 14.60
N PRO A 8 -0.39 1.69 14.86
CA PRO A 8 -1.64 1.13 15.35
C PRO A 8 -2.13 1.87 16.60
N SER A 9 -3.45 2.07 16.74
CA SER A 9 -4.04 2.76 17.89
C SER A 9 -3.91 1.96 19.19
N CYS A 10 -3.76 0.64 19.09
CA CYS A 10 -3.45 -0.24 20.22
C CYS A 10 -2.11 -0.94 19.95
N PRO A 11 -1.25 -1.07 20.97
CA PRO A 11 0.02 -1.78 20.82
C PRO A 11 -0.19 -3.24 20.41
N THR A 12 0.64 -3.70 19.49
CA THR A 12 0.58 -5.10 19.05
C THR A 12 1.11 -6.02 20.16
N PRO A 13 0.35 -7.07 20.54
CA PRO A 13 0.79 -8.02 21.55
C PRO A 13 2.15 -8.65 21.18
N HIS A 14 3.01 -8.88 22.16
CA HIS A 14 4.37 -9.38 21.94
C HIS A 14 4.43 -10.69 21.14
N HIS A 15 3.48 -11.62 21.37
CA HIS A 15 3.41 -12.90 20.64
C HIS A 15 3.01 -12.73 19.17
N SER A 16 2.51 -11.56 18.79
CA SER A 16 2.07 -11.24 17.44
C SER A 16 3.05 -10.34 16.68
N ARG A 17 4.24 -10.04 17.22
CA ARG A 17 5.20 -9.11 16.61
C ARG A 17 5.97 -9.67 15.42
N THR A 18 5.81 -10.95 15.13
CA THR A 18 6.41 -11.59 13.97
C THR A 18 5.34 -12.39 13.24
N TYR A 19 5.12 -12.06 11.97
CA TYR A 19 4.25 -12.82 11.09
C TYR A 19 5.10 -13.58 10.08
N LYS A 20 5.06 -14.92 10.11
CA LYS A 20 5.76 -15.75 9.14
C LYS A 20 5.06 -15.68 7.79
N LEU A 21 5.84 -15.56 6.71
CA LEU A 21 5.27 -15.63 5.37
C LEU A 21 4.80 -17.06 5.08
N SER A 22 3.69 -17.17 4.36
CA SER A 22 3.26 -18.47 3.83
C SER A 22 4.14 -18.89 2.64
N LEU A 23 4.05 -20.15 2.23
CA LEU A 23 4.68 -20.60 0.98
C LEU A 23 4.19 -19.79 -0.23
N LEU A 24 2.90 -19.41 -0.24
CA LEU A 24 2.33 -18.62 -1.34
C LEU A 24 2.95 -17.23 -1.41
N ASP A 25 3.14 -16.57 -0.25
CA ASP A 25 3.81 -15.27 -0.16
C ASP A 25 5.25 -15.35 -0.67
N GLN A 26 5.98 -16.44 -0.33
CA GLN A 26 7.36 -16.64 -0.77
C GLN A 26 7.51 -16.82 -2.29
N LEU A 27 6.46 -17.24 -2.99
CA LEU A 27 6.44 -17.41 -4.45
C LEU A 27 6.08 -16.12 -5.19
N MET A 28 5.60 -15.09 -4.48
CA MET A 28 5.23 -13.81 -5.11
C MET A 28 6.47 -12.94 -5.36
N PRO A 29 6.45 -12.11 -6.42
CA PRO A 29 7.56 -11.23 -6.71
C PRO A 29 7.74 -10.15 -5.63
N SER A 30 8.98 -9.85 -5.29
CA SER A 30 9.33 -8.76 -4.37
C SER A 30 9.20 -7.41 -5.09
N ALA A 31 7.97 -6.94 -5.21
CA ALA A 31 7.66 -5.67 -5.87
C ALA A 31 6.58 -4.92 -5.09
N HIS A 32 6.61 -3.59 -5.13
CA HIS A 32 5.53 -2.76 -4.62
C HIS A 32 4.57 -2.39 -5.72
N VAL A 33 3.28 -2.61 -5.48
CA VAL A 33 2.20 -2.26 -6.41
C VAL A 33 1.57 -0.93 -5.97
N PRO A 34 1.63 0.11 -6.81
CA PRO A 34 0.95 1.36 -6.53
C PRO A 34 -0.53 1.27 -6.87
N MET A 35 -1.36 1.88 -6.04
CA MET A 35 -2.76 2.14 -6.31
C MET A 35 -3.08 3.59 -6.00
N ILE A 36 -3.87 4.24 -6.84
CA ILE A 36 -4.26 5.64 -6.66
C ILE A 36 -5.78 5.73 -6.57
N LEU A 37 -6.26 6.33 -5.50
CA LEU A 37 -7.67 6.60 -5.26
C LEU A 37 -7.92 8.10 -5.31
N PHE A 38 -8.88 8.53 -6.13
CA PHE A 38 -9.23 9.94 -6.29
C PHE A 38 -10.56 10.25 -5.60
N TYR A 39 -10.56 11.30 -4.80
CA TYR A 39 -11.74 11.81 -4.10
C TYR A 39 -12.00 13.24 -4.49
N ARG A 40 -13.25 13.51 -4.88
CA ARG A 40 -13.72 14.86 -5.21
C ARG A 40 -13.73 15.75 -3.96
N PRO A 41 -13.64 17.09 -4.13
CA PRO A 41 -13.95 18.02 -3.06
C PRO A 41 -15.40 17.82 -2.58
N ILE A 42 -15.66 18.07 -1.28
CA ILE A 42 -17.01 17.88 -0.71
C ILE A 42 -17.97 18.97 -1.21
N ASN A 43 -17.48 20.21 -1.32
CA ASN A 43 -18.25 21.37 -1.80
C ASN A 43 -17.53 22.02 -2.97
N CYS A 44 -18.29 22.56 -3.94
CA CYS A 44 -17.75 23.32 -5.06
C CYS A 44 -17.10 24.64 -4.59
N ASP A 45 -17.40 25.11 -3.39
CA ASP A 45 -16.71 26.24 -2.74
C ASP A 45 -15.35 25.79 -2.21
N SER A 46 -14.39 25.80 -3.10
CA SER A 46 -13.04 25.23 -3.00
C SER A 46 -12.14 25.86 -1.91
N ASN A 47 -12.64 26.78 -1.09
CA ASN A 47 -11.82 27.55 -0.16
C ASN A 47 -11.90 27.12 1.32
N ASN A 48 -12.67 26.10 1.67
CA ASN A 48 -12.72 25.67 3.07
C ASN A 48 -11.56 24.74 3.41
N MET A 49 -10.36 25.33 3.58
CA MET A 49 -9.14 24.63 3.99
C MET A 49 -9.30 23.84 5.29
N ASN A 50 -10.21 24.29 6.17
CA ASN A 50 -10.44 23.61 7.45
C ASN A 50 -11.09 22.24 7.22
N LEU A 51 -12.09 22.13 6.36
CA LEU A 51 -12.73 20.84 6.02
C LEU A 51 -11.74 19.85 5.39
N VAL A 52 -10.83 20.32 4.56
CA VAL A 52 -9.79 19.45 3.98
C VAL A 52 -8.83 18.97 5.06
N ASN A 53 -8.42 19.85 5.98
CA ASN A 53 -7.54 19.46 7.08
C ASN A 53 -8.23 18.46 8.04
N GLU A 54 -9.50 18.67 8.37
CA GLU A 54 -10.29 17.73 9.19
C GLU A 54 -10.38 16.34 8.52
N ARG A 55 -10.54 16.30 7.20
CA ARG A 55 -10.51 15.03 6.45
C ARG A 55 -9.15 14.34 6.54
N LEU A 56 -8.06 15.09 6.43
CA LEU A 56 -6.71 14.54 6.54
C LEU A 56 -6.45 13.97 7.93
N GLU A 57 -6.86 14.68 8.99
CA GLU A 57 -6.73 14.17 10.35
C GLU A 57 -7.59 12.92 10.57
N ARG A 58 -8.82 12.91 10.05
CA ARG A 58 -9.68 11.73 10.10
C ARG A 58 -9.08 10.53 9.36
N LEU A 59 -8.43 10.74 8.21
CA LEU A 59 -7.72 9.69 7.48
C LEU A 59 -6.58 9.11 8.31
N LYS A 60 -5.80 9.93 9.00
CA LYS A 60 -4.71 9.45 9.89
C LYS A 60 -5.26 8.65 11.07
N GLN A 61 -6.27 9.19 11.75
CA GLN A 61 -6.87 8.53 12.91
C GLN A 61 -7.46 7.17 12.50
N SER A 62 -8.28 7.16 11.46
CA SER A 62 -8.91 5.91 10.98
C SER A 62 -7.88 4.90 10.45
N LEU A 63 -6.76 5.37 9.87
CA LEU A 63 -5.65 4.50 9.50
C LEU A 63 -5.03 3.84 10.73
N SER A 64 -4.76 4.60 11.78
CA SER A 64 -4.25 4.11 13.06
C SER A 64 -5.15 3.03 13.68
N GLU A 65 -6.47 3.26 13.65
CA GLU A 65 -7.49 2.29 14.11
C GLU A 65 -7.47 1.02 13.24
N THR A 66 -7.44 1.18 11.91
CA THR A 66 -7.41 0.06 10.95
C THR A 66 -6.16 -0.78 11.12
N LEU A 67 -5.01 -0.16 11.31
CA LEU A 67 -3.73 -0.85 11.51
C LEU A 67 -3.71 -1.73 12.77
N THR A 68 -4.58 -1.49 13.75
CA THR A 68 -4.73 -2.38 14.91
C THR A 68 -5.17 -3.78 14.49
N SER A 69 -6.06 -3.90 13.50
CA SER A 69 -6.47 -5.18 12.93
C SER A 69 -5.57 -5.65 11.80
N PHE A 70 -5.01 -4.73 11.01
CA PHE A 70 -4.11 -4.99 9.89
C PHE A 70 -2.65 -4.73 10.26
N TYR A 71 -2.24 -5.13 11.45
CA TYR A 71 -0.92 -4.85 12.01
C TYR A 71 0.27 -5.25 11.09
N PRO A 72 0.21 -6.31 10.26
CA PRO A 72 1.32 -6.62 9.35
C PRO A 72 1.62 -5.52 8.33
N PHE A 73 0.63 -4.68 7.99
CA PHE A 73 0.82 -3.57 7.06
C PHE A 73 1.75 -2.48 7.61
N ALA A 74 1.86 -2.36 8.93
CA ALA A 74 2.77 -1.44 9.60
C ALA A 74 4.16 -2.05 9.86
N GLY A 75 4.42 -3.24 9.33
CA GLY A 75 5.66 -3.97 9.51
C GLY A 75 6.64 -3.84 8.34
N LYS A 76 7.76 -4.54 8.47
CA LYS A 76 8.79 -4.67 7.44
C LYS A 76 9.10 -6.13 7.18
N ILE A 77 9.23 -6.47 5.90
CA ILE A 77 9.65 -7.81 5.46
C ILE A 77 11.14 -7.94 5.73
N LYS A 78 11.51 -9.02 6.38
CA LYS A 78 12.91 -9.39 6.64
C LYS A 78 13.21 -10.76 6.05
N ASP A 79 14.34 -10.84 5.39
CA ASP A 79 14.91 -12.05 4.80
C ASP A 79 13.98 -12.77 3.80
N GLY A 80 12.86 -12.13 3.38
CA GLY A 80 11.81 -12.74 2.58
C GLY A 80 11.14 -13.93 3.30
N LEU A 81 11.15 -13.94 4.64
CA LEU A 81 10.64 -15.05 5.47
C LEU A 81 9.60 -14.62 6.47
N TYR A 82 9.68 -13.39 6.96
CA TYR A 82 8.74 -12.90 7.96
C TYR A 82 8.58 -11.39 7.91
N ILE A 83 7.48 -10.92 8.46
CA ILE A 83 7.25 -9.51 8.74
C ILE A 83 7.59 -9.28 10.21
N ASP A 84 8.48 -8.32 10.44
CA ASP A 84 8.77 -7.77 11.76
C ASP A 84 8.01 -6.48 11.94
N TYR A 85 7.18 -6.41 12.97
CA TYR A 85 6.49 -5.18 13.32
C TYR A 85 6.74 -4.85 14.79
N ASN A 86 7.49 -3.81 14.90
CA ASN A 86 7.94 -3.24 16.18
C ASN A 86 7.13 -1.99 16.56
N ASP A 87 5.89 -1.87 16.06
CA ASP A 87 5.03 -0.69 16.20
C ASP A 87 5.68 0.62 15.68
N SER A 88 6.63 0.51 14.72
CA SER A 88 7.21 1.71 14.09
C SER A 88 6.20 2.47 13.23
N GLY A 89 5.16 1.78 12.80
CA GLY A 89 4.07 2.35 12.01
C GLY A 89 4.32 2.33 10.51
N ILE A 90 3.28 2.71 9.77
CA ILE A 90 3.32 2.86 8.32
C ILE A 90 3.83 4.27 7.95
N GLN A 91 4.68 4.36 6.94
CA GLN A 91 5.11 5.66 6.40
C GLN A 91 3.91 6.36 5.78
N TYR A 92 3.64 7.58 6.22
CA TYR A 92 2.55 8.42 5.76
C TYR A 92 3.07 9.79 5.33
N VAL A 93 2.86 10.14 4.07
CA VAL A 93 3.32 11.39 3.49
C VAL A 93 2.13 12.25 3.10
N GLU A 94 2.13 13.54 3.46
CA GLU A 94 1.21 14.53 2.94
C GLU A 94 1.92 15.46 1.96
N ALA A 95 1.34 15.61 0.78
CA ALA A 95 1.83 16.52 -0.24
C ALA A 95 0.74 17.48 -0.71
N LYS A 96 1.14 18.70 -1.11
CA LYS A 96 0.28 19.64 -1.83
C LYS A 96 0.64 19.57 -3.31
N VAL A 97 -0.38 19.46 -4.16
CA VAL A 97 -0.24 19.38 -5.60
C VAL A 97 -0.95 20.55 -6.24
N SER A 98 -0.27 21.24 -7.15
CA SER A 98 -0.75 22.48 -7.78
C SER A 98 -1.80 22.27 -8.89
N CYS A 99 -2.11 21.02 -9.25
CA CYS A 99 -3.13 20.70 -10.25
C CYS A 99 -4.47 20.33 -9.60
N SER A 100 -5.53 20.47 -10.38
CA SER A 100 -6.88 20.05 -10.03
C SER A 100 -7.12 18.59 -10.40
N LEU A 101 -8.17 17.99 -9.84
CA LEU A 101 -8.58 16.63 -10.19
C LEU A 101 -8.94 16.49 -11.67
N SER A 102 -9.62 17.50 -12.25
CA SER A 102 -9.98 17.50 -13.67
C SER A 102 -8.76 17.50 -14.58
N GLU A 103 -7.72 18.26 -14.24
CA GLU A 103 -6.46 18.27 -15.01
C GLU A 103 -5.73 16.93 -14.97
N ILE A 104 -5.86 16.17 -13.88
CA ILE A 104 -5.28 14.82 -13.77
C ILE A 104 -6.09 13.83 -14.61
N LEU A 105 -7.43 13.88 -14.52
CA LEU A 105 -8.31 12.92 -15.18
C LEU A 105 -8.49 13.16 -16.68
N CYS A 106 -8.33 14.41 -17.16
CA CYS A 106 -8.41 14.73 -18.61
C CYS A 106 -7.28 14.10 -19.44
N LYS A 107 -6.14 13.82 -18.83
CA LYS A 107 -5.00 13.16 -19.49
C LYS A 107 -4.43 12.08 -18.55
N PRO A 108 -5.08 10.92 -18.46
CA PRO A 108 -4.60 9.83 -17.60
C PRO A 108 -3.43 9.11 -18.28
N ASP A 109 -2.32 9.83 -18.45
CA ASP A 109 -1.06 9.23 -18.84
C ASP A 109 -0.33 8.77 -17.55
N SER A 110 0.18 7.56 -17.55
CA SER A 110 0.91 6.98 -16.42
C SER A 110 2.13 7.84 -16.03
N GLN A 111 2.82 8.43 -17.01
CA GLN A 111 3.92 9.37 -16.77
C GLN A 111 3.44 10.68 -16.15
N MET A 112 2.29 11.22 -16.57
CA MET A 112 1.74 12.45 -16.00
C MET A 112 1.21 12.22 -14.57
N THR A 113 0.64 11.07 -14.29
CA THR A 113 0.18 10.72 -12.95
C THR A 113 1.38 10.55 -12.00
N GLY A 114 2.44 9.89 -12.43
CA GLY A 114 3.69 9.75 -11.68
C GLY A 114 4.40 11.08 -11.43
N ASN A 115 4.45 11.98 -12.42
CA ASN A 115 5.12 13.28 -12.29
C ASN A 115 4.29 14.31 -11.51
N LYS A 116 2.95 14.24 -11.57
CA LYS A 116 2.05 15.18 -10.87
C LYS A 116 1.70 14.74 -9.46
N LEU A 117 1.79 13.45 -9.18
CA LEU A 117 1.63 12.86 -7.86
C LEU A 117 2.96 12.23 -7.43
N PRO A 118 3.99 13.06 -7.15
CA PRO A 118 5.30 12.52 -6.81
C PRO A 118 5.16 11.62 -5.59
N SER A 119 5.46 10.36 -5.76
CA SER A 119 5.60 9.43 -4.65
C SER A 119 7.07 9.46 -4.22
N ASN A 120 7.38 10.08 -3.11
CA ASN A 120 8.70 9.92 -2.47
C ASN A 120 8.89 8.50 -1.89
N LEU A 121 7.91 7.65 -2.13
CA LEU A 121 7.89 6.27 -1.68
C LEU A 121 8.91 5.39 -2.43
N SER A 122 9.53 5.91 -3.49
CA SER A 122 10.58 5.21 -4.26
C SER A 122 11.94 5.19 -3.58
N ARG A 123 12.13 5.88 -2.46
CA ARG A 123 13.33 5.75 -1.63
C ARG A 123 13.21 4.55 -0.68
N LEU A 124 13.05 3.38 -1.25
CA LEU A 124 13.30 2.14 -0.54
C LEU A 124 14.82 2.02 -0.39
N ASP A 125 15.31 2.57 0.70
CA ASP A 125 16.70 2.37 1.08
C ASP A 125 16.89 0.87 1.31
N SER A 126 17.65 0.24 0.44
CA SER A 126 18.03 -1.18 0.52
C SER A 126 19.01 -1.46 1.68
N SER A 127 19.02 -0.55 2.68
CA SER A 127 19.72 -0.76 3.93
C SER A 127 19.10 -1.97 4.67
N ASN A 128 19.87 -2.66 5.51
CA ASN A 128 19.53 -3.84 6.32
C ASN A 128 18.31 -3.68 7.26
N VAL A 129 17.47 -2.68 7.04
CA VAL A 129 16.34 -2.30 7.90
C VAL A 129 15.03 -3.03 7.52
N GLY A 130 15.03 -3.79 6.43
CA GLY A 130 13.85 -4.50 5.91
C GLY A 130 12.97 -3.62 4.99
N ILE A 131 12.18 -4.29 4.16
CA ILE A 131 11.31 -3.67 3.15
C ILE A 131 9.94 -3.36 3.77
N PRO A 132 9.44 -2.12 3.77
CA PRO A 132 8.11 -1.82 4.29
C PRO A 132 7.02 -2.63 3.57
N VAL A 133 6.05 -3.16 4.31
CA VAL A 133 4.90 -3.87 3.72
C VAL A 133 4.00 -2.91 2.96
N ALA A 134 3.77 -1.73 3.51
CA ALA A 134 2.93 -0.72 2.89
C ALA A 134 3.41 0.70 3.20
N MET A 135 3.10 1.62 2.30
CA MET A 135 3.36 3.05 2.42
C MET A 135 2.17 3.81 1.85
N ILE A 136 1.86 4.97 2.41
CA ILE A 136 0.72 5.80 2.01
C ILE A 136 1.16 7.23 1.78
N GLN A 137 0.72 7.81 0.66
CA GLN A 137 0.85 9.23 0.41
C GLN A 137 -0.50 9.85 0.11
N VAL A 138 -0.84 10.93 0.79
CA VAL A 138 -2.07 11.68 0.57
C VAL A 138 -1.75 13.03 -0.05
N ASN A 139 -2.26 13.25 -1.24
CA ASN A 139 -2.03 14.45 -2.02
C ASN A 139 -3.26 15.36 -1.94
N LYS A 140 -3.08 16.57 -1.41
CA LYS A 140 -4.09 17.63 -1.42
C LYS A 140 -4.01 18.36 -2.75
N LEU A 141 -5.07 18.25 -3.56
CA LEU A 141 -5.16 18.89 -4.86
C LEU A 141 -5.62 20.35 -4.74
N LYS A 142 -5.25 21.19 -5.73
CA LYS A 142 -5.62 22.61 -5.78
C LYS A 142 -7.13 22.84 -5.65
N CYS A 143 -7.94 21.96 -6.18
CA CYS A 143 -9.42 22.05 -6.12
C CYS A 143 -10.03 21.59 -4.79
N GLY A 144 -9.25 21.26 -3.76
CA GLY A 144 -9.72 20.68 -2.49
C GLY A 144 -10.04 19.19 -2.55
N GLY A 145 -9.86 18.55 -3.71
CA GLY A 145 -9.89 17.10 -3.83
C GLY A 145 -8.68 16.45 -3.20
N ILE A 146 -8.73 15.13 -3.03
CA ILE A 146 -7.66 14.33 -2.42
C ILE A 146 -7.32 13.17 -3.36
N ALA A 147 -6.03 12.91 -3.55
CA ALA A 147 -5.55 11.69 -4.17
C ALA A 147 -4.73 10.89 -3.15
N ILE A 148 -5.16 9.65 -2.87
CA ILE A 148 -4.47 8.73 -1.96
C ILE A 148 -3.68 7.75 -2.82
N VAL A 149 -2.37 7.72 -2.64
CA VAL A 149 -1.47 6.74 -3.25
C VAL A 149 -1.10 5.73 -2.17
N THR A 150 -1.36 4.46 -2.42
CA THR A 150 -0.86 3.36 -1.60
C THR A 150 0.18 2.60 -2.40
N GLN A 151 1.29 2.24 -1.76
CA GLN A 151 2.26 1.29 -2.31
C GLN A 151 2.34 0.11 -1.34
N THR A 152 2.06 -1.08 -1.83
CA THR A 152 1.98 -2.29 -1.01
C THR A 152 2.83 -3.40 -1.61
N SER A 153 3.55 -4.13 -0.76
CA SER A 153 4.36 -5.26 -1.21
C SER A 153 3.49 -6.38 -1.77
N HIS A 154 3.75 -6.77 -3.01
CA HIS A 154 3.00 -7.83 -3.66
C HIS A 154 3.31 -9.23 -3.10
N GLU A 155 4.41 -9.38 -2.35
CA GLU A 155 4.71 -10.63 -1.63
C GLU A 155 3.59 -11.01 -0.65
N ILE A 156 2.85 -10.02 -0.11
CA ILE A 156 1.91 -10.24 0.99
C ILE A 156 0.51 -9.76 0.62
N ILE A 157 0.41 -8.76 -0.24
CA ILE A 157 -0.84 -8.05 -0.50
C ILE A 157 -1.24 -8.28 -1.95
N ASP A 158 -2.24 -9.13 -2.12
CA ASP A 158 -2.94 -9.34 -3.38
C ASP A 158 -4.14 -8.38 -3.55
N GLY A 159 -4.87 -8.50 -4.64
CA GLY A 159 -6.05 -7.67 -4.93
C GLY A 159 -7.16 -7.77 -3.86
N PRO A 160 -7.59 -8.98 -3.45
CA PRO A 160 -8.55 -9.18 -2.37
C PRO A 160 -8.08 -8.58 -1.04
N THR A 161 -6.82 -8.80 -0.65
CA THR A 161 -6.24 -8.27 0.59
C THR A 161 -6.20 -6.74 0.59
N SER A 162 -5.73 -6.14 -0.52
CA SER A 162 -5.71 -4.69 -0.72
C SER A 162 -7.11 -4.09 -0.63
N THR A 163 -8.09 -4.73 -1.29
CA THR A 163 -9.49 -4.29 -1.26
C THR A 163 -10.09 -4.38 0.14
N THR A 164 -9.79 -5.44 0.87
CA THR A 164 -10.26 -5.64 2.25
C THR A 164 -9.70 -4.57 3.19
N PHE A 165 -8.40 -4.27 3.08
CA PHE A 165 -7.77 -3.19 3.83
C PHE A 165 -8.39 -1.83 3.54
N LEU A 166 -8.56 -1.47 2.26
CA LEU A 166 -9.15 -0.18 1.87
C LEU A 166 -10.61 -0.05 2.30
N LYS A 167 -11.39 -1.14 2.25
CA LYS A 167 -12.76 -1.16 2.78
C LYS A 167 -12.79 -0.97 4.29
N ALA A 168 -11.90 -1.62 5.02
CA ALA A 168 -11.78 -1.47 6.47
C ALA A 168 -11.40 -0.04 6.84
N TRP A 169 -10.40 0.53 6.17
CA TRP A 169 -9.99 1.92 6.40
C TRP A 169 -11.11 2.91 6.08
N ALA A 170 -11.80 2.73 4.97
CA ALA A 170 -12.94 3.57 4.62
C ALA A 170 -14.11 3.42 5.61
N ALA A 171 -14.36 2.22 6.16
CA ALA A 171 -15.37 2.00 7.19
C ALA A 171 -15.01 2.71 8.50
N SER A 172 -13.77 2.58 8.98
CA SER A 172 -13.26 3.31 10.14
C SER A 172 -13.36 4.84 9.92
N ALA A 173 -12.96 5.34 8.73
CA ALA A 173 -13.05 6.76 8.42
C ALA A 173 -14.50 7.31 8.42
N ARG A 174 -15.48 6.48 8.15
CA ARG A 174 -16.91 6.83 8.25
C ARG A 174 -17.50 6.63 9.65
N GLY A 175 -16.74 6.03 10.58
CA GLY A 175 -17.26 5.62 11.89
C GLY A 175 -18.26 4.46 11.81
N SER A 176 -18.18 3.63 10.75
CA SER A 176 -19.02 2.44 10.59
C SER A 176 -18.47 1.28 11.41
N GLY A 177 -19.34 0.58 12.15
CA GLY A 177 -18.97 -0.63 12.91
C GLY A 177 -18.69 -1.86 12.03
N ASP A 178 -19.06 -1.84 10.75
CA ASP A 178 -18.98 -2.99 9.83
C ASP A 178 -17.66 -3.03 9.06
N ALA A 179 -16.54 -2.80 9.73
CA ALA A 179 -15.23 -2.92 9.09
C ALA A 179 -14.87 -4.40 8.86
N PRO A 180 -14.50 -4.81 7.64
CA PRO A 180 -14.02 -6.16 7.40
C PRO A 180 -12.73 -6.42 8.18
N ARG A 181 -12.59 -7.66 8.68
CA ARG A 181 -11.41 -8.08 9.44
C ARG A 181 -10.52 -8.99 8.57
N PRO A 182 -9.20 -8.85 8.65
CA PRO A 182 -8.28 -9.76 7.97
C PRO A 182 -8.25 -11.12 8.66
N ASN A 183 -7.85 -12.14 7.88
CA ASN A 183 -7.55 -13.47 8.40
C ASN A 183 -6.08 -13.80 8.08
N PHE A 184 -5.31 -14.12 9.09
CA PHE A 184 -3.87 -14.37 8.99
C PHE A 184 -3.48 -15.85 9.16
N ILE A 185 -4.36 -16.78 8.74
CA ILE A 185 -4.10 -18.23 8.86
C ILE A 185 -3.29 -18.82 7.70
N ALA A 186 -2.99 -18.04 6.66
CA ALA A 186 -2.29 -18.55 5.48
C ALA A 186 -0.98 -19.31 5.80
N PRO A 187 -0.12 -18.86 6.73
CA PRO A 187 1.09 -19.60 7.10
C PRO A 187 0.82 -20.94 7.80
N LEU A 188 -0.35 -21.11 8.40
CA LEU A 188 -0.76 -22.40 9.01
C LEU A 188 -1.24 -23.38 7.93
N LEU A 189 -1.94 -22.88 6.91
CA LEU A 189 -2.46 -23.69 5.80
C LEU A 189 -1.37 -24.00 4.77
N PHE A 190 -0.48 -23.07 4.53
CA PHE A 190 0.63 -23.14 3.57
C PHE A 190 1.94 -22.80 4.27
N PRO A 191 2.50 -23.72 5.07
CA PRO A 191 3.73 -23.46 5.81
C PRO A 191 4.88 -23.08 4.88
N GLN A 192 5.68 -22.11 5.28
CA GLN A 192 6.86 -21.71 4.53
C GLN A 192 7.81 -22.89 4.32
N LYS A 193 8.53 -22.88 3.19
CA LYS A 193 9.55 -23.86 2.85
C LYS A 193 10.89 -23.19 2.65
N ASN A 194 11.96 -23.92 2.89
CA ASN A 194 13.30 -23.46 2.55
C ASN A 194 13.45 -23.57 1.02
N LEU A 195 13.20 -22.46 0.32
CA LEU A 195 13.36 -22.36 -1.13
C LEU A 195 14.83 -22.06 -1.41
N SER A 196 15.67 -23.09 -1.36
CA SER A 196 17.12 -23.00 -1.61
C SER A 196 17.46 -22.63 -3.06
N ASN A 197 16.48 -22.69 -3.97
CA ASN A 197 16.68 -22.40 -5.38
C ASN A 197 16.29 -20.95 -5.71
N PRO A 198 17.28 -20.08 -6.05
CA PRO A 198 17.00 -18.69 -6.44
C PRO A 198 16.08 -18.57 -7.65
N LEU A 199 15.99 -19.58 -8.51
CA LEU A 199 15.13 -19.61 -9.69
C LEU A 199 13.64 -19.60 -9.34
N LEU A 200 13.25 -20.07 -8.15
CA LEU A 200 11.87 -20.04 -7.67
C LEU A 200 11.42 -18.63 -7.22
N ARG A 201 12.37 -17.73 -7.00
CA ARG A 201 12.11 -16.32 -6.68
C ARG A 201 12.13 -15.40 -7.92
N HIS A 202 12.37 -15.95 -9.11
CA HIS A 202 12.46 -15.17 -10.34
C HIS A 202 11.10 -15.11 -11.06
N PRO A 203 10.72 -13.95 -11.64
CA PRO A 203 9.46 -13.79 -12.39
C PRO A 203 9.31 -14.71 -13.61
N ILE A 204 10.32 -15.50 -13.97
CA ILE A 204 10.32 -16.47 -15.10
C ILE A 204 9.26 -17.57 -14.96
N ILE A 205 8.76 -17.87 -13.76
CA ILE A 205 7.72 -18.89 -13.57
C ILE A 205 6.37 -18.45 -14.19
N LEU A 206 6.20 -17.17 -14.47
CA LEU A 206 4.98 -16.63 -15.09
C LEU A 206 4.93 -16.79 -16.63
N GLU A 207 6.02 -17.22 -17.27
CA GLU A 207 6.01 -17.58 -18.71
C GLU A 207 5.42 -18.98 -19.00
N LEU A 208 5.11 -19.77 -17.98
CA LEU A 208 4.51 -21.09 -18.16
C LEU A 208 3.00 -20.98 -18.34
N THR A 209 2.62 -20.83 -19.60
CA THR A 209 1.42 -21.34 -20.26
C THR A 209 0.04 -20.85 -19.80
N GLY A 210 -0.62 -20.11 -20.67
CA GLY A 210 -2.08 -20.11 -20.74
C GLY A 210 -2.82 -19.01 -19.99
N PHE A 211 -2.15 -17.95 -19.54
CA PHE A 211 -2.86 -16.81 -18.98
C PHE A 211 -3.48 -15.90 -20.06
N PRO A 212 -4.67 -15.33 -19.80
CA PRO A 212 -5.28 -14.37 -20.70
C PRO A 212 -4.35 -13.19 -21.03
N SER A 213 -4.42 -12.68 -22.25
CA SER A 213 -3.53 -11.63 -22.79
C SER A 213 -3.42 -10.37 -21.91
N TRP A 214 -4.44 -10.04 -21.12
CA TRP A 214 -4.44 -8.91 -20.21
C TRP A 214 -3.49 -9.10 -19.00
N ILE A 215 -3.26 -10.35 -18.57
CA ILE A 215 -2.28 -10.66 -17.52
C ILE A 215 -0.86 -10.52 -18.07
N SER A 216 -0.63 -10.98 -19.30
CA SER A 216 0.66 -10.82 -19.97
C SER A 216 1.01 -9.34 -20.17
N SER A 217 0.04 -8.51 -20.54
CA SER A 217 0.21 -7.06 -20.67
C SER A 217 0.49 -6.39 -19.33
N PHE A 218 -0.15 -6.82 -18.25
CA PHE A 218 0.09 -6.33 -16.89
C PHE A 218 1.50 -6.69 -16.40
N LEU A 219 1.95 -7.91 -16.66
CA LEU A 219 3.28 -8.39 -16.28
C LEU A 219 4.39 -7.72 -17.13
N GLN A 220 4.15 -7.47 -18.40
CA GLN A 220 5.07 -6.72 -19.28
C GLN A 220 5.19 -5.27 -18.82
N PHE A 221 4.10 -4.64 -18.37
CA PHE A 221 4.11 -3.32 -17.74
C PHE A 221 4.96 -3.31 -16.46
N MET A 222 4.83 -4.34 -15.61
CA MET A 222 5.62 -4.51 -14.38
C MET A 222 7.11 -4.71 -14.68
N SER A 223 7.47 -5.49 -15.71
CA SER A 223 8.86 -5.75 -16.09
C SER A 223 9.55 -4.52 -16.66
N LEU A 224 8.84 -3.71 -17.45
CA LEU A 224 9.36 -2.45 -18.00
C LEU A 224 9.64 -1.42 -16.91
N TRP A 225 8.88 -1.47 -15.82
CA TRP A 225 9.08 -0.56 -14.68
C TRP A 225 10.25 -0.97 -13.79
N SER A 226 10.48 -2.27 -13.63
CA SER A 226 11.63 -2.82 -12.88
C SER A 226 12.99 -2.59 -13.57
N SER A 227 13.01 -2.40 -14.90
CA SER A 227 14.22 -2.16 -15.66
C SER A 227 14.59 -0.67 -15.84
N SER A 228 13.77 0.24 -15.30
CA SER A 228 13.95 1.70 -15.38
C SER A 228 14.38 2.34 -14.07
N THR A 229 14.67 1.55 -13.04
CA THR A 229 15.28 1.92 -11.75
C THR A 229 16.65 1.27 -11.60
#